data_63b394ebeea9f54e636ddb79bdfc8cae
#
_entry.id   63b394ebeea9f54e636ddb79bdfc8cae
#
_cell.length_a   1.000
_cell.length_b   1.000
_cell.length_c   1.000
_cell.angle_alpha   90.00
_cell.angle_beta   90.00
_cell.angle_gamma   90.00
#
_symmetry.space_group_name_H-M   'P 1'
#
loop_
_entity.id
_entity.type
_entity.pdbx_description
1 polymer ?
#
loop_
_entity_poly.entity_id
_entity_poly.type
_entity_poly.pdbx_seq_one_letter_code
_entity_poly.pdbx_strand_id
1 'polypeptide(L)'
;MNGVTVEVCRAVSDELSEAMTRLVPQLSSSAAVPSTDALSEIVSTDGTFLLVARDGDRIVGTLTLVTFRIPTGVRAWIEDVAVESQARGKGVGEALSREAVRLAASPNARTVELTSRPSRHAGNS
;
A
#
# COMPACT_ATOMS: atom_id res chain seq x y z
N MET A 1 -12.33 -11.40 -15.35
CA MET A 1 -12.16 -11.16 -14.57
C MET A 1 -10.98 -11.04 -14.20
N ASN A 2 -10.49 -10.42 -13.85
CA ASN A 2 -9.29 -10.32 -13.56
C ASN A 2 -8.98 -10.95 -12.41
N GLY A 3 -8.06 -11.39 -12.05
CA GLY A 3 -7.74 -12.03 -10.83
C GLY A 3 -7.09 -11.14 -9.81
N VAL A 4 -7.32 -9.86 -9.90
CA VAL A 4 -6.67 -8.94 -8.97
C VAL A 4 -7.49 -8.83 -7.68
N THR A 5 -6.85 -9.15 -6.55
CA THR A 5 -7.47 -9.00 -5.24
C THR A 5 -6.54 -8.18 -4.36
N VAL A 6 -7.10 -7.49 -3.38
CA VAL A 6 -6.32 -6.64 -2.48
C VAL A 6 -6.60 -7.09 -1.06
N GLU A 7 -5.55 -7.19 -0.27
CA GLU A 7 -5.70 -7.59 1.12
C GLU A 7 -4.75 -6.78 2.00
N VAL A 8 -5.11 -6.65 3.26
CA VAL A 8 -4.27 -5.99 4.25
C VAL A 8 -3.36 -7.05 4.86
N CYS A 9 -2.06 -6.76 4.91
CA CYS A 9 -1.11 -7.69 5.50
C CYS A 9 -1.15 -7.55 7.01
N ARG A 10 -1.36 -8.65 7.72
CA ARG A 10 -1.40 -8.62 9.16
C ARG A 10 -0.21 -9.33 9.77
N ALA A 11 0.61 -9.95 8.95
CA ALA A 11 1.81 -10.62 9.41
C ALA A 11 2.80 -10.64 8.27
N VAL A 12 4.08 -10.80 8.60
CA VAL A 12 5.12 -10.84 7.59
C VAL A 12 5.33 -12.29 7.20
N SER A 13 5.36 -12.52 5.89
CA SER A 13 5.65 -13.83 5.35
C SER A 13 6.85 -13.73 4.43
N ASP A 14 7.42 -14.87 4.10
CA ASP A 14 8.52 -14.89 3.13
C ASP A 14 8.04 -14.34 1.80
N GLU A 15 6.79 -14.60 1.44
CA GLU A 15 6.25 -14.09 0.21
C GLU A 15 6.21 -12.57 0.22
N LEU A 16 5.82 -11.97 1.34
CA LEU A 16 5.79 -10.52 1.43
C LEU A 16 7.19 -9.94 1.34
N SER A 17 8.15 -10.55 2.04
CA SER A 17 9.53 -10.06 1.97
C SER A 17 10.07 -10.14 0.56
N GLU A 18 9.79 -11.22 -0.14
CA GLU A 18 10.25 -11.37 -1.50
C GLU A 18 9.58 -10.34 -2.41
N ALA A 19 8.30 -10.10 -2.21
CA ALA A 19 7.59 -9.12 -3.01
C ALA A 19 8.19 -7.73 -2.83
N MET A 20 8.56 -7.38 -1.60
CA MET A 20 9.17 -6.07 -1.35
C MET A 20 10.49 -5.94 -2.07
N THR A 21 11.26 -7.04 -2.18
CA THR A 21 12.51 -7.01 -2.92
C THR A 21 12.28 -6.64 -4.38
N ARG A 22 11.15 -7.07 -4.95
CA ARG A 22 10.83 -6.73 -6.33
C ARG A 22 10.19 -5.37 -6.48
N LEU A 23 9.41 -4.94 -5.49
CA LEU A 23 8.59 -3.74 -5.65
C LEU A 23 9.25 -2.47 -5.17
N VAL A 24 10.00 -2.52 -4.08
CA VAL A 24 10.58 -1.30 -3.52
C VAL A 24 11.51 -0.60 -4.51
N PRO A 25 12.35 -1.31 -5.26
CA PRO A 25 13.20 -0.60 -6.23
C PRO A 25 12.42 0.13 -7.32
N GLN A 26 11.16 -0.18 -7.51
CA GLN A 26 10.35 0.53 -8.48
C GLN A 26 9.88 1.87 -7.95
N LEU A 27 9.96 2.08 -6.64
CA LEU A 27 9.67 3.39 -6.06
C LEU A 27 10.86 4.29 -6.20
N SER A 28 12.04 3.75 -5.93
CA SER A 28 13.28 4.50 -6.01
C SER A 28 14.41 3.50 -6.07
N SER A 29 15.31 3.67 -7.02
CA SER A 29 16.41 2.72 -7.16
C SER A 29 17.35 2.78 -5.98
N SER A 30 17.33 3.85 -5.19
CA SER A 30 18.20 3.98 -4.06
C SER A 30 17.50 3.58 -2.75
N ALA A 31 16.24 3.22 -2.79
CA ALA A 31 15.54 2.85 -1.58
C ALA A 31 16.00 1.48 -1.11
N ALA A 32 16.21 1.35 0.19
CA ALA A 32 16.58 0.07 0.77
C ALA A 32 15.34 -0.78 0.94
N VAL A 33 15.47 -2.07 0.66
CA VAL A 33 14.37 -2.99 0.89
C VAL A 33 14.23 -3.18 2.40
N PRO A 34 13.03 -3.05 2.96
CA PRO A 34 12.88 -3.16 4.41
C PRO A 34 13.18 -4.57 4.89
N SER A 35 13.75 -4.63 6.08
CA SER A 35 14.02 -5.92 6.71
C SER A 35 12.72 -6.54 7.19
N THR A 36 12.79 -7.81 7.56
CA THR A 36 11.63 -8.49 8.13
C THR A 36 11.15 -7.78 9.39
N ASP A 37 12.09 -7.30 10.21
CA ASP A 37 11.72 -6.59 11.42
C ASP A 37 11.01 -5.27 11.10
N ALA A 38 11.48 -4.54 10.10
CA ALA A 38 10.84 -3.31 9.71
C ALA A 38 9.43 -3.57 9.18
N LEU A 39 9.27 -4.61 8.38
CA LEU A 39 7.94 -4.96 7.88
C LEU A 39 7.02 -5.36 9.03
N SER A 40 7.57 -6.08 10.01
CA SER A 40 6.77 -6.49 11.16
C SER A 40 6.27 -5.28 11.93
N GLU A 41 7.10 -4.26 12.08
CA GLU A 41 6.66 -3.04 12.73
C GLU A 41 5.56 -2.35 11.93
N ILE A 42 5.68 -2.32 10.61
CA ILE A 42 4.68 -1.67 9.80
C ILE A 42 3.33 -2.37 9.96
N VAL A 43 3.32 -3.70 9.85
CA VAL A 43 2.03 -4.41 9.86
C VAL A 43 1.41 -4.42 11.25
N SER A 44 2.19 -4.17 12.30
CA SER A 44 1.64 -4.18 13.65
C SER A 44 1.37 -2.77 14.20
N THR A 45 1.64 -1.73 13.44
CA THR A 45 1.41 -0.37 13.91
C THR A 45 -0.05 0.00 13.72
N ASP A 46 -0.70 0.45 14.80
CA ASP A 46 -2.08 0.88 14.70
C ASP A 46 -2.16 2.07 13.75
N GLY A 47 -3.15 2.06 12.89
CA GLY A 47 -3.36 3.15 11.95
C GLY A 47 -2.56 3.05 10.67
N THR A 48 -1.64 2.10 10.60
CA THR A 48 -0.87 1.88 9.38
C THR A 48 -1.31 0.56 8.77
N PHE A 49 -1.65 0.60 7.48
CA PHE A 49 -2.12 -0.59 6.78
C PHE A 49 -1.24 -0.81 5.56
N LEU A 50 -0.60 -1.96 5.51
CA LEU A 50 0.16 -2.35 4.33
C LEU A 50 -0.73 -3.22 3.47
N LEU A 51 -1.08 -2.72 2.30
CA LEU A 51 -1.95 -3.44 1.40
C LEU A 51 -1.11 -4.07 0.31
N VAL A 52 -1.48 -5.25 -0.10
CA VAL A 52 -0.86 -5.88 -1.27
C VAL A 52 -1.95 -6.28 -2.24
N ALA A 53 -1.63 -6.22 -3.51
CA ALA A 53 -2.51 -6.65 -4.57
C ALA A 53 -1.94 -7.91 -5.18
N ARG A 54 -2.79 -8.89 -5.39
CA ARG A 54 -2.40 -10.15 -5.99
C ARG A 54 -3.08 -10.31 -7.34
N ASP A 55 -2.34 -10.81 -8.28
CA ASP A 55 -2.89 -11.24 -9.55
C ASP A 55 -2.74 -12.75 -9.53
N GLY A 56 -3.83 -13.45 -9.29
CA GLY A 56 -3.74 -14.87 -8.98
C GLY A 56 -3.04 -15.06 -7.65
N ASP A 57 -1.95 -15.82 -7.66
CA ASP A 57 -1.20 -16.08 -6.45
C ASP A 57 -0.03 -15.15 -6.24
N ARG A 58 0.22 -14.26 -7.16
CA ARG A 58 1.46 -13.46 -7.12
C ARG A 58 1.16 -12.07 -6.65
N ILE A 59 1.96 -11.58 -5.70
CA ILE A 59 1.85 -10.19 -5.26
C ILE A 59 2.46 -9.30 -6.34
N VAL A 60 1.67 -8.38 -6.87
CA VAL A 60 2.10 -7.53 -7.96
C VAL A 60 2.01 -6.05 -7.62
N GLY A 61 1.58 -5.72 -6.44
CA GLY A 61 1.51 -4.30 -6.06
C GLY A 61 1.40 -4.14 -4.56
N THR A 62 1.74 -2.94 -4.08
CA THR A 62 1.65 -2.63 -2.67
C THR A 62 1.30 -1.16 -2.52
N LEU A 63 0.67 -0.84 -1.40
CA LEU A 63 0.30 0.51 -1.05
C LEU A 63 0.29 0.61 0.46
N THR A 64 0.84 1.69 1.01
CA THR A 64 0.78 1.91 2.45
C THR A 64 -0.23 3.01 2.74
N LEU A 65 -1.19 2.71 3.58
CA LEU A 65 -2.19 3.67 4.03
C LEU A 65 -1.92 3.99 5.49
N VAL A 66 -1.81 5.27 5.80
CA VAL A 66 -1.61 5.70 7.18
C VAL A 66 -2.80 6.57 7.57
N THR A 67 -3.40 6.26 8.72
CA THR A 67 -4.48 7.07 9.25
C THR A 67 -4.05 7.62 10.59
N PHE A 68 -4.47 8.83 10.89
CA PHE A 68 -4.13 9.44 12.16
C PHE A 68 -5.22 10.43 12.54
N ARG A 69 -5.32 10.69 13.83
CA ARG A 69 -6.35 11.57 14.32
C ARG A 69 -5.81 12.96 14.57
N ILE A 70 -6.61 13.95 14.20
CA ILE A 70 -6.35 15.33 14.56
C ILE A 70 -7.64 15.83 15.20
N PRO A 71 -7.62 17.01 15.83
CA PRO A 71 -8.84 17.46 16.55
C PRO A 71 -10.09 17.52 15.70
N THR A 72 -9.95 17.74 14.40
CA THR A 72 -11.11 17.87 13.54
C THR A 72 -11.51 16.58 12.85
N GLY A 73 -10.85 15.47 13.13
CA GLY A 73 -11.27 14.21 12.52
C GLY A 73 -10.12 13.26 12.29
N VAL A 74 -10.32 12.36 11.34
CA VAL A 74 -9.33 11.37 10.97
C VAL A 74 -8.82 11.72 9.57
N ARG A 75 -7.51 11.66 9.42
CA ARG A 75 -6.87 11.90 8.12
C ARG A 75 -6.29 10.59 7.60
N ALA A 76 -6.24 10.46 6.31
CA ALA A 76 -5.64 9.31 5.66
C ALA A 76 -4.59 9.78 4.67
N TRP A 77 -3.49 9.02 4.60
CA TRP A 77 -2.35 9.38 3.77
C TRP A 77 -1.90 8.13 3.04
N ILE A 78 -1.72 8.22 1.74
CA ILE A 78 -1.26 7.09 0.95
C ILE A 78 0.18 7.31 0.56
N GLU A 79 1.01 6.30 0.82
CA GLU A 79 2.43 6.36 0.53
C GLU A 79 2.88 5.11 -0.19
N ASP A 80 3.97 5.23 -0.92
CA ASP A 80 4.71 4.09 -1.44
C ASP A 80 3.84 3.13 -2.25
N VAL A 81 3.13 3.66 -3.22
CA VAL A 81 2.36 2.81 -4.13
C VAL A 81 3.30 2.30 -5.21
N ALA A 82 3.44 1.01 -5.28
CA ALA A 82 4.29 0.38 -6.29
C ALA A 82 3.53 -0.74 -6.97
N VAL A 83 3.64 -0.81 -8.29
CA VAL A 83 3.00 -1.86 -9.07
C VAL A 83 4.06 -2.44 -9.98
N GLU A 84 4.14 -3.77 -10.00
CA GLU A 84 5.12 -4.44 -10.82
C GLU A 84 4.91 -4.05 -12.27
N SER A 85 6.00 -3.80 -13.00
CA SER A 85 5.86 -3.25 -14.34
C SER A 85 5.07 -4.16 -15.27
N GLN A 86 5.18 -5.45 -15.09
CA GLN A 86 4.45 -6.39 -15.92
C GLN A 86 2.95 -6.38 -15.64
N ALA A 87 2.56 -5.85 -14.51
CA ALA A 87 1.15 -5.81 -14.13
C ALA A 87 0.52 -4.44 -14.34
N ARG A 88 1.30 -3.48 -14.83
CA ARG A 88 0.73 -2.16 -15.09
C ARG A 88 -0.27 -2.25 -16.21
N GLY A 89 -1.32 -1.45 -16.10
CA GLY A 89 -2.38 -1.50 -17.07
C GLY A 89 -3.47 -2.48 -16.75
N LYS A 90 -3.32 -3.25 -15.67
CA LYS A 90 -4.35 -4.19 -15.26
C LYS A 90 -5.22 -3.65 -14.14
N GLY A 91 -5.10 -2.38 -13.81
CA GLY A 91 -5.92 -1.79 -12.77
C GLY A 91 -5.46 -2.10 -11.36
N VAL A 92 -4.21 -2.52 -11.18
CA VAL A 92 -3.71 -2.89 -9.86
C VAL A 92 -3.65 -1.67 -8.95
N GLY A 93 -3.08 -0.57 -9.43
CA GLY A 93 -3.00 0.64 -8.61
C GLY A 93 -4.37 1.17 -8.25
N GLU A 94 -5.30 1.11 -9.18
CA GLU A 94 -6.64 1.56 -8.92
C GLU A 94 -7.31 0.67 -7.88
N ALA A 95 -7.11 -0.64 -7.96
CA ALA A 95 -7.71 -1.54 -6.98
C ALA A 95 -7.16 -1.29 -5.59
N LEU A 96 -5.84 -1.05 -5.49
CA LEU A 96 -5.22 -0.72 -4.21
C LEU A 96 -5.79 0.58 -3.65
N SER A 97 -5.90 1.61 -4.49
CA SER A 97 -6.40 2.90 -4.04
C SER A 97 -7.85 2.81 -3.61
N ARG A 98 -8.64 2.03 -4.33
CA ARG A 98 -10.05 1.87 -3.98
C ARG A 98 -10.21 1.20 -2.62
N GLU A 99 -9.39 0.19 -2.35
CA GLU A 99 -9.46 -0.47 -1.05
C GLU A 99 -8.97 0.46 0.05
N ALA A 100 -7.94 1.28 -0.22
CA ALA A 100 -7.46 2.23 0.76
C ALA A 100 -8.55 3.24 1.12
N VAL A 101 -9.29 3.72 0.13
CA VAL A 101 -10.38 4.65 0.38
C VAL A 101 -11.46 3.97 1.23
N ARG A 102 -11.77 2.72 0.92
CA ARG A 102 -12.79 2.00 1.68
C ARG A 102 -12.37 1.85 3.13
N LEU A 103 -11.09 1.53 3.38
CA LEU A 103 -10.61 1.39 4.74
C LEU A 103 -10.60 2.73 5.47
N ALA A 104 -10.19 3.79 4.77
CA ALA A 104 -10.11 5.11 5.40
C ALA A 104 -11.49 5.65 5.73
N ALA A 105 -12.51 5.20 5.01
CA ALA A 105 -13.87 5.66 5.24
C ALA A 105 -14.61 4.80 6.26
N SER A 106 -13.88 4.12 7.13
CA SER A 106 -14.50 3.27 8.12
C SER A 106 -15.41 4.08 9.04
N PRO A 107 -16.28 3.42 9.78
CA PRO A 107 -17.26 4.15 10.62
C PRO A 107 -16.63 5.09 11.62
N ASN A 108 -15.38 4.86 12.00
CA ASN A 108 -14.74 5.74 12.97
C ASN A 108 -14.14 6.98 12.34
N ALA A 109 -14.12 7.09 11.04
CA ALA A 109 -13.54 8.24 10.38
C ALA A 109 -14.64 9.24 10.10
N ARG A 110 -14.49 10.45 10.62
CA ARG A 110 -15.49 11.47 10.38
C ARG A 110 -15.14 12.33 9.22
N THR A 111 -13.88 12.63 9.03
CA THR A 111 -13.39 13.40 7.90
C THR A 111 -12.21 12.68 7.34
N VAL A 112 -12.26 12.35 6.06
CA VAL A 112 -11.18 11.62 5.42
C VAL A 112 -10.68 12.43 4.25
N GLU A 113 -9.37 12.69 4.24
CA GLU A 113 -8.70 13.31 3.13
C GLU A 113 -7.59 12.40 2.69
N LEU A 114 -7.51 12.15 1.40
CA LEU A 114 -6.44 11.32 0.87
C LEU A 114 -5.44 12.20 0.17
N THR A 115 -4.18 12.05 0.53
CA THR A 115 -3.11 12.77 -0.12
C THR A 115 -2.04 11.78 -0.53
N SER A 116 -1.24 12.16 -1.51
CA SER A 116 -0.09 11.36 -1.85
C SER A 116 1.06 12.32 -2.08
N ARG A 117 2.26 11.79 -1.93
CA ARG A 117 3.42 12.65 -2.04
C ARG A 117 3.69 12.92 -3.50
N PRO A 118 3.57 14.15 -3.89
CA PRO A 118 3.74 14.44 -5.32
C PRO A 118 5.15 14.16 -5.80
N SER A 119 6.08 14.25 -4.93
CA SER A 119 7.44 14.03 -5.36
C SER A 119 7.67 12.63 -5.86
N ARG A 120 6.80 11.80 -5.50
CA ARG A 120 6.98 10.51 -5.99
C ARG A 120 6.40 10.31 -7.29
N HIS A 121 5.90 10.97 -7.72
CA HIS A 121 5.40 10.69 -8.78
C HIS A 121 5.38 10.54 -9.70
N ALA A 122 5.79 10.76 -9.94
CA ALA A 122 5.85 10.37 -11.00
C ALA A 122 5.25 9.21 -11.23
N GLY A 123 5.64 8.46 -10.88
CA GLY A 123 5.13 7.30 -11.13
C GLY A 123 3.91 6.99 -10.62
N ASN A 124 3.42 7.77 -9.96
CA ASN A 124 2.38 7.43 -9.43
C ASN A 124 1.38 7.38 -10.24
N SER A 125 1.32 7.43 -11.12
CA SER A 125 0.18 7.26 -11.82
C SER A 125 -0.39 5.97 -11.91
#